data_2cb9390b9ef9b98f10df822bb3bc4700
#
_entry.id   2cb9390b9ef9b98f10df822bb3bc4700
#
_cell.length_a   1.000
_cell.length_b   1.000
_cell.length_c   1.000
_cell.angle_alpha   90.00
_cell.angle_beta   90.00
_cell.angle_gamma   90.00
#
_symmetry.space_group_name_H-M   'P 1'
#
loop_
_entity.id
_entity.type
_entity.pdbx_description
1 polymer ?
#
loop_
_entity_poly.entity_id
_entity_poly.type
_entity_poly.pdbx_seq_one_letter_code
_entity_poly.pdbx_strand_id
1 'polypeptide(L)'
;MKVPFSPPDISELEINRVIEVLKSGWITTGPEVKEFERRIAEYIGVDKAVALSSATASLEAALHVLGVGEGDEVIVPAYTYTASASPVVHKGAKLVIIDSAPETFEMDYDKVAEAINENTKAVVPVDLGGMVCDYDRLFEIVEAKRDIFKPANKLQEALGRVAVISDGAHAFGSIKKGVKAGAIADFTSFSFHAVKNLTTAEGGALSWKTIEGMDNDELYHELQLYSLHGQSKDALSKNKAGAWEYDVVYPAYKCNMTNINAAIGIAQLERYDGLLARRRTLNERYQEALEILGIKVMHHYTEEMTSTGHLYLVRIQELL
;
A
#
# COMPACT_ATOMS: atom_id res chain seq x y z
N MET A 1 -2.18 5.71 -35.17
CA MET A 1 -1.97 6.46 -33.91
C MET A 1 -1.08 5.61 -33.00
N LYS A 2 0.01 6.15 -32.42
CA LYS A 2 0.85 5.40 -31.48
C LYS A 2 0.37 5.74 -30.06
N VAL A 3 -0.11 4.73 -29.34
CA VAL A 3 -0.54 4.86 -27.94
C VAL A 3 0.59 4.31 -27.07
N PRO A 4 1.27 5.14 -26.28
CA PRO A 4 2.33 4.65 -25.38
C PRO A 4 1.72 3.90 -24.20
N PHE A 5 2.47 2.93 -23.65
CA PHE A 5 2.04 2.19 -22.46
C PHE A 5 2.30 3.03 -21.21
N SER A 6 1.22 3.56 -20.63
CA SER A 6 1.19 4.23 -19.31
C SER A 6 2.41 5.13 -18.96
N PRO A 7 2.78 6.12 -19.78
CA PRO A 7 3.86 7.03 -19.42
C PRO A 7 3.46 7.87 -18.21
N PRO A 8 4.41 8.20 -17.30
CA PRO A 8 4.13 9.09 -16.19
C PRO A 8 3.80 10.50 -16.70
N ASP A 9 2.91 11.19 -16.00
CA ASP A 9 2.61 12.60 -16.24
C ASP A 9 3.56 13.45 -15.38
N ILE A 10 4.59 14.00 -15.99
CA ILE A 10 5.62 14.84 -15.36
C ILE A 10 5.51 16.27 -15.89
N SER A 11 5.45 17.23 -14.98
CA SER A 11 5.41 18.66 -15.27
C SER A 11 6.67 19.39 -14.79
N GLU A 12 6.71 20.70 -15.02
CA GLU A 12 7.78 21.54 -14.51
C GLU A 12 7.85 21.58 -12.97
N LEU A 13 6.76 21.24 -12.27
CA LEU A 13 6.76 21.19 -10.80
C LEU A 13 7.69 20.11 -10.29
N GLU A 14 7.56 18.88 -10.82
CA GLU A 14 8.42 17.76 -10.46
C GLU A 14 9.87 18.03 -10.83
N ILE A 15 10.12 18.56 -12.05
CA ILE A 15 11.46 18.87 -12.54
C ILE A 15 12.15 19.89 -11.62
N ASN A 16 11.48 21.01 -11.34
CA ASN A 16 12.04 22.07 -10.52
C ASN A 16 12.33 21.61 -9.08
N ARG A 17 11.42 20.83 -8.47
CA ARG A 17 11.62 20.33 -7.13
C ARG A 17 12.80 19.36 -7.03
N VAL A 18 12.99 18.49 -8.03
CA VAL A 18 14.17 17.60 -8.12
C VAL A 18 15.46 18.44 -8.28
N ILE A 19 15.45 19.49 -9.10
CA ILE A 19 16.59 20.40 -9.25
C ILE A 19 16.97 21.04 -7.90
N GLU A 20 15.99 21.47 -7.10
CA GLU A 20 16.22 22.03 -5.77
C GLU A 20 16.90 21.01 -4.85
N VAL A 21 16.42 19.77 -4.83
CA VAL A 21 17.03 18.67 -4.05
C VAL A 21 18.48 18.42 -4.50
N LEU A 22 18.74 18.34 -5.81
CA LEU A 22 20.09 18.15 -6.33
C LEU A 22 21.02 19.31 -5.94
N LYS A 23 20.55 20.57 -6.00
CA LYS A 23 21.32 21.75 -5.58
C LYS A 23 21.59 21.78 -4.07
N SER A 24 20.69 21.25 -3.25
CA SER A 24 20.87 21.16 -1.80
C SER A 24 22.01 20.23 -1.38
N GLY A 25 22.38 19.28 -2.26
CA GLY A 25 23.36 18.23 -1.97
C GLY A 25 22.82 17.11 -1.08
N TRP A 26 21.59 17.21 -0.56
CA TRP A 26 20.99 16.15 0.27
C TRP A 26 20.07 15.27 -0.55
N ILE A 27 20.62 14.28 -1.25
CA ILE A 27 19.90 13.46 -2.23
C ILE A 27 19.37 12.13 -1.66
N THR A 28 19.89 11.66 -0.52
CA THR A 28 19.41 10.45 0.19
C THR A 28 18.21 10.78 1.11
N THR A 29 17.78 9.84 1.96
CA THR A 29 16.70 10.08 2.93
C THR A 29 16.98 11.33 3.77
N GLY A 30 15.99 12.21 3.86
CA GLY A 30 16.15 13.49 4.56
C GLY A 30 14.83 14.29 4.66
N PRO A 31 14.90 15.64 4.64
CA PRO A 31 13.75 16.49 4.85
C PRO A 31 12.59 16.27 3.88
N GLU A 32 12.88 16.04 2.58
CA GLU A 32 11.83 15.81 1.59
C GLU A 32 11.05 14.51 1.86
N VAL A 33 11.75 13.45 2.30
CA VAL A 33 11.09 12.20 2.67
C VAL A 33 10.14 12.42 3.85
N LYS A 34 10.59 13.13 4.90
CA LYS A 34 9.74 13.44 6.06
C LYS A 34 8.52 14.28 5.69
N GLU A 35 8.69 15.27 4.83
CA GLU A 35 7.59 16.08 4.32
C GLU A 35 6.63 15.27 3.46
N PHE A 36 7.14 14.35 2.63
CA PHE A 36 6.29 13.47 1.83
C PHE A 36 5.47 12.52 2.71
N GLU A 37 6.09 11.88 3.71
CA GLU A 37 5.42 11.04 4.70
C GLU A 37 4.28 11.79 5.42
N ARG A 38 4.56 13.01 5.88
CA ARG A 38 3.56 13.88 6.52
C ARG A 38 2.38 14.19 5.57
N ARG A 39 2.66 14.55 4.32
CA ARG A 39 1.63 14.85 3.32
C ARG A 39 0.82 13.61 2.92
N ILE A 40 1.45 12.44 2.83
CA ILE A 40 0.74 11.17 2.61
C ILE A 40 -0.24 10.91 3.75
N ALA A 41 0.23 11.01 5.00
CA ALA A 41 -0.61 10.78 6.18
C ALA A 41 -1.79 11.76 6.24
N GLU A 42 -1.54 13.05 6.01
CA GLU A 42 -2.57 14.09 5.92
C GLU A 42 -3.57 13.82 4.78
N TYR A 43 -3.08 13.47 3.59
CA TYR A 43 -3.94 13.18 2.44
C TYR A 43 -4.85 11.99 2.68
N ILE A 44 -4.35 10.94 3.32
CA ILE A 44 -5.12 9.73 3.66
C ILE A 44 -6.07 10.00 4.85
N GLY A 45 -5.65 10.79 5.82
CA GLY A 45 -6.35 11.02 7.09
C GLY A 45 -5.95 10.02 8.17
N VAL A 46 -4.68 9.63 8.21
CA VAL A 46 -4.07 8.79 9.25
C VAL A 46 -3.01 9.58 10.02
N ASP A 47 -2.61 9.06 11.17
CA ASP A 47 -1.63 9.73 12.02
C ASP A 47 -0.23 9.72 11.40
N LYS A 48 0.20 8.60 10.83
CA LYS A 48 1.51 8.41 10.24
C LYS A 48 1.50 7.54 8.99
N ALA A 49 2.52 7.76 8.16
CA ALA A 49 2.91 6.89 7.06
C ALA A 49 4.44 6.85 6.97
N VAL A 50 4.99 5.78 6.43
CA VAL A 50 6.42 5.64 6.13
C VAL A 50 6.63 5.47 4.64
N ALA A 51 7.58 6.23 4.06
CA ALA A 51 7.92 6.14 2.65
C ALA A 51 9.10 5.18 2.44
N LEU A 52 8.91 4.23 1.53
CA LEU A 52 9.83 3.13 1.23
C LEU A 52 10.16 3.10 -0.27
N SER A 53 11.10 2.23 -0.64
CA SER A 53 11.55 2.11 -2.03
C SER A 53 10.53 1.47 -2.98
N SER A 54 9.51 0.79 -2.46
CA SER A 54 8.46 0.13 -3.26
C SER A 54 7.28 -0.30 -2.39
N ALA A 55 6.14 -0.63 -3.01
CA ALA A 55 5.03 -1.31 -2.33
C ALA A 55 5.42 -2.69 -1.79
N THR A 56 6.27 -3.43 -2.51
CA THR A 56 6.79 -4.72 -2.04
C THR A 56 7.53 -4.56 -0.72
N ALA A 57 8.41 -3.56 -0.61
CA ALA A 57 9.09 -3.23 0.64
C ALA A 57 8.11 -2.83 1.76
N SER A 58 7.01 -2.17 1.41
CA SER A 58 5.94 -1.80 2.35
C SER A 58 5.20 -3.03 2.88
N LEU A 59 4.86 -3.99 2.02
CA LEU A 59 4.24 -5.26 2.43
C LEU A 59 5.20 -6.09 3.30
N GLU A 60 6.48 -6.16 2.94
CA GLU A 60 7.50 -6.83 3.75
C GLU A 60 7.66 -6.17 5.13
N ALA A 61 7.61 -4.84 5.19
CA ALA A 61 7.68 -4.09 6.44
C ALA A 61 6.45 -4.35 7.33
N ALA A 62 5.25 -4.42 6.74
CA ALA A 62 4.03 -4.76 7.48
C ALA A 62 4.10 -6.17 8.06
N LEU A 63 4.53 -7.17 7.27
CA LEU A 63 4.73 -8.54 7.75
C LEU A 63 5.84 -8.63 8.81
N HIS A 64 6.86 -7.78 8.71
CA HIS A 64 7.93 -7.72 9.72
C HIS A 64 7.42 -7.24 11.08
N VAL A 65 6.73 -6.10 11.14
CA VAL A 65 6.22 -5.58 12.43
C VAL A 65 5.16 -6.48 13.04
N LEU A 66 4.41 -7.20 12.19
CA LEU A 66 3.51 -8.27 12.64
C LEU A 66 4.27 -9.51 13.12
N GLY A 67 5.59 -9.61 12.90
CA GLY A 67 6.38 -10.77 13.34
C GLY A 67 6.08 -12.05 12.57
N VAL A 68 5.56 -11.94 11.35
CA VAL A 68 5.26 -13.10 10.48
C VAL A 68 6.55 -13.81 10.09
N GLY A 69 6.59 -15.14 10.22
CA GLY A 69 7.75 -15.96 9.94
C GLY A 69 7.43 -17.43 9.72
N GLU A 70 8.43 -18.29 9.92
CA GLU A 70 8.32 -19.74 9.75
C GLU A 70 7.22 -20.34 10.67
N GLY A 71 6.36 -21.17 10.10
CA GLY A 71 5.20 -21.76 10.78
C GLY A 71 3.91 -20.93 10.69
N ASP A 72 4.01 -19.66 10.30
CA ASP A 72 2.84 -18.80 10.09
C ASP A 72 2.26 -18.98 8.68
N GLU A 73 0.99 -18.59 8.51
CA GLU A 73 0.29 -18.57 7.23
C GLU A 73 -0.20 -17.15 6.90
N VAL A 74 -0.10 -16.77 5.62
CA VAL A 74 -0.66 -15.53 5.10
C VAL A 74 -1.53 -15.84 3.88
N ILE A 75 -2.76 -15.33 3.89
CA ILE A 75 -3.74 -15.52 2.82
C ILE A 75 -3.61 -14.38 1.81
N VAL A 76 -3.51 -14.72 0.51
CA VAL A 76 -3.48 -13.75 -0.60
C VAL A 76 -4.40 -14.19 -1.73
N PRO A 77 -4.92 -13.28 -2.59
CA PRO A 77 -5.71 -13.67 -3.76
C PRO A 77 -4.83 -14.30 -4.85
N ALA A 78 -5.40 -15.20 -5.64
CA ALA A 78 -4.76 -15.77 -6.83
C ALA A 78 -4.61 -14.72 -7.94
N TYR A 79 -5.58 -13.81 -8.07
CA TYR A 79 -5.55 -12.76 -9.06
C TYR A 79 -4.87 -11.50 -8.51
N THR A 80 -3.55 -11.50 -8.59
CA THR A 80 -2.70 -10.39 -8.13
C THR A 80 -1.36 -10.39 -8.85
N TYR A 81 -0.57 -9.34 -8.64
CA TYR A 81 0.85 -9.31 -8.99
C TYR A 81 1.67 -10.07 -7.95
N THR A 82 2.79 -10.64 -8.35
CA THR A 82 3.66 -11.44 -7.45
C THR A 82 4.10 -10.70 -6.20
N ALA A 83 4.11 -9.36 -6.21
CA ALA A 83 4.50 -8.54 -5.07
C ALA A 83 3.59 -8.69 -3.84
N SER A 84 2.32 -9.12 -3.99
CA SER A 84 1.47 -9.43 -2.84
C SER A 84 1.85 -10.74 -2.15
N ALA A 85 2.46 -11.68 -2.89
CA ALA A 85 2.78 -13.04 -2.43
C ALA A 85 4.25 -13.22 -2.04
N SER A 86 5.19 -12.63 -2.80
CA SER A 86 6.63 -12.81 -2.57
C SER A 86 7.09 -12.40 -1.17
N PRO A 87 6.60 -11.33 -0.53
CA PRO A 87 6.95 -10.99 0.84
C PRO A 87 6.65 -12.09 1.86
N VAL A 88 5.56 -12.84 1.65
CA VAL A 88 5.20 -13.99 2.51
C VAL A 88 6.27 -15.07 2.44
N VAL A 89 6.71 -15.39 1.20
CA VAL A 89 7.76 -16.40 0.97
C VAL A 89 9.11 -15.93 1.52
N HIS A 90 9.45 -14.63 1.36
CA HIS A 90 10.68 -14.05 1.90
C HIS A 90 10.74 -14.12 3.43
N LYS A 91 9.59 -14.07 4.10
CA LYS A 91 9.48 -14.25 5.56
C LYS A 91 9.56 -15.71 6.02
N GLY A 92 9.59 -16.67 5.10
CA GLY A 92 9.54 -18.10 5.41
C GLY A 92 8.16 -18.59 5.84
N ALA A 93 7.13 -17.76 5.71
CA ALA A 93 5.76 -18.11 6.02
C ALA A 93 5.11 -18.90 4.88
N LYS A 94 4.07 -19.67 5.20
CA LYS A 94 3.30 -20.41 4.21
C LYS A 94 2.33 -19.50 3.50
N LEU A 95 2.44 -19.47 2.17
CA LEU A 95 1.52 -18.76 1.30
C LEU A 95 0.24 -19.58 1.10
N VAL A 96 -0.92 -19.01 1.44
CA VAL A 96 -2.24 -19.58 1.20
C VAL A 96 -2.93 -18.76 0.12
N ILE A 97 -3.18 -19.36 -1.04
CA ILE A 97 -3.76 -18.67 -2.20
C ILE A 97 -5.25 -18.96 -2.28
N ILE A 98 -6.06 -17.90 -2.36
CA ILE A 98 -7.52 -17.99 -2.51
C ILE A 98 -7.90 -17.45 -3.90
N ASP A 99 -8.70 -18.22 -4.62
CA ASP A 99 -9.21 -17.83 -5.93
C ASP A 99 -10.21 -16.67 -5.82
N SER A 100 -10.47 -16.00 -6.95
CA SER A 100 -11.49 -14.96 -7.01
C SER A 100 -12.89 -15.53 -6.88
N ALA A 101 -13.78 -14.77 -6.26
CA ALA A 101 -15.20 -15.11 -6.24
C ALA A 101 -15.78 -15.03 -7.69
N PRO A 102 -16.78 -15.85 -8.01
CA PRO A 102 -17.45 -15.81 -9.31
C PRO A 102 -17.89 -14.38 -9.68
N GLU A 103 -17.68 -13.98 -10.91
CA GLU A 103 -18.09 -12.68 -11.45
C GLU A 103 -17.35 -11.44 -10.90
N THR A 104 -16.33 -11.62 -10.05
CA THR A 104 -15.52 -10.53 -9.49
C THR A 104 -14.02 -10.75 -9.72
N PHE A 105 -13.18 -9.76 -9.33
CA PHE A 105 -11.73 -9.88 -9.23
C PHE A 105 -11.25 -9.93 -7.77
N GLU A 106 -12.19 -9.82 -6.82
CA GLU A 106 -11.89 -9.93 -5.39
C GLU A 106 -11.73 -11.40 -5.00
N MET A 107 -10.97 -11.65 -3.93
CA MET A 107 -10.87 -12.99 -3.36
C MET A 107 -12.24 -13.49 -2.90
N ASP A 108 -12.42 -14.81 -2.94
CA ASP A 108 -13.62 -15.45 -2.41
C ASP A 108 -13.59 -15.40 -0.87
N TYR A 109 -14.39 -14.51 -0.29
CA TYR A 109 -14.42 -14.30 1.16
C TYR A 109 -14.90 -15.50 1.96
N ASP A 110 -15.75 -16.35 1.40
CA ASP A 110 -16.19 -17.57 2.07
C ASP A 110 -15.03 -18.57 2.16
N LYS A 111 -14.22 -18.68 1.10
CA LYS A 111 -12.98 -19.48 1.13
C LYS A 111 -11.91 -18.87 2.06
N VAL A 112 -11.84 -17.54 2.18
CA VAL A 112 -11.00 -16.90 3.20
C VAL A 112 -11.42 -17.35 4.59
N ALA A 113 -12.73 -17.32 4.89
CA ALA A 113 -13.26 -17.75 6.18
C ALA A 113 -12.95 -19.24 6.48
N GLU A 114 -12.99 -20.11 5.46
CA GLU A 114 -12.63 -21.53 5.59
C GLU A 114 -11.12 -21.74 5.80
N ALA A 115 -10.27 -20.91 5.16
CA ALA A 115 -8.81 -21.06 5.19
C ALA A 115 -8.17 -20.55 6.49
N ILE A 116 -8.81 -19.60 7.20
CA ILE A 116 -8.29 -19.08 8.46
C ILE A 116 -8.21 -20.17 9.52
N ASN A 117 -7.01 -20.37 10.06
CA ASN A 117 -6.70 -21.32 11.13
C ASN A 117 -5.76 -20.67 12.18
N GLU A 118 -5.32 -21.43 13.18
CA GLU A 118 -4.49 -20.95 14.29
C GLU A 118 -3.11 -20.39 13.87
N ASN A 119 -2.62 -20.75 12.68
CA ASN A 119 -1.35 -20.29 12.13
C ASN A 119 -1.52 -19.04 11.25
N THR A 120 -2.74 -18.69 10.87
CA THR A 120 -3.01 -17.55 10.00
C THR A 120 -2.74 -16.24 10.76
N LYS A 121 -1.82 -15.41 10.25
CA LYS A 121 -1.46 -14.11 10.86
C LYS A 121 -1.96 -12.91 10.10
N ALA A 122 -2.10 -13.03 8.78
CA ALA A 122 -2.57 -11.92 7.96
C ALA A 122 -3.39 -12.41 6.75
N VAL A 123 -4.30 -11.55 6.28
CA VAL A 123 -4.94 -11.63 4.97
C VAL A 123 -4.53 -10.39 4.18
N VAL A 124 -4.13 -10.56 2.91
CA VAL A 124 -3.67 -9.47 2.04
C VAL A 124 -4.64 -9.31 0.86
N PRO A 125 -5.79 -8.62 1.02
CA PRO A 125 -6.65 -8.26 -0.11
C PRO A 125 -5.95 -7.28 -1.04
N VAL A 126 -6.36 -7.25 -2.31
CA VAL A 126 -5.79 -6.37 -3.34
C VAL A 126 -6.87 -5.44 -3.88
N ASP A 127 -6.68 -4.14 -3.73
CA ASP A 127 -7.57 -3.08 -4.23
C ASP A 127 -7.35 -2.85 -5.73
N LEU A 128 -7.67 -3.88 -6.52
CA LEU A 128 -7.36 -3.98 -7.94
C LEU A 128 -8.01 -2.86 -8.76
N GLY A 129 -7.22 -2.21 -9.62
CA GLY A 129 -7.69 -1.12 -10.48
C GLY A 129 -8.04 0.15 -9.70
N GLY A 130 -7.85 0.15 -8.38
CA GLY A 130 -8.26 1.20 -7.47
C GLY A 130 -9.66 1.00 -6.88
N MET A 131 -10.30 -0.12 -7.15
CA MET A 131 -11.56 -0.50 -6.49
C MET A 131 -11.24 -1.07 -5.13
N VAL A 132 -11.86 -0.50 -4.10
CA VAL A 132 -11.62 -0.89 -2.70
C VAL A 132 -12.42 -2.15 -2.38
N CYS A 133 -11.73 -3.19 -1.90
CA CYS A 133 -12.29 -4.47 -1.50
C CYS A 133 -13.42 -4.34 -0.46
N ASP A 134 -14.20 -5.41 -0.25
CA ASP A 134 -15.20 -5.46 0.80
C ASP A 134 -14.54 -5.73 2.17
N TYR A 135 -13.96 -4.65 2.74
CA TYR A 135 -13.32 -4.71 4.04
C TYR A 135 -14.31 -4.97 5.18
N ASP A 136 -15.57 -4.56 5.06
CA ASP A 136 -16.56 -4.84 6.09
C ASP A 136 -16.75 -6.34 6.23
N ARG A 137 -16.95 -7.03 5.11
CA ARG A 137 -17.05 -8.49 5.08
C ARG A 137 -15.78 -9.17 5.60
N LEU A 138 -14.61 -8.65 5.20
CA LEU A 138 -13.33 -9.22 5.63
C LEU A 138 -13.11 -9.05 7.13
N PHE A 139 -13.43 -7.89 7.69
CA PHE A 139 -13.35 -7.66 9.13
C PHE A 139 -14.35 -8.53 9.91
N GLU A 140 -15.58 -8.72 9.43
CA GLU A 140 -16.53 -9.68 10.04
C GLU A 140 -15.92 -11.10 10.12
N ILE A 141 -15.25 -11.54 9.06
CA ILE A 141 -14.61 -12.86 9.00
C ILE A 141 -13.47 -12.98 10.02
N VAL A 142 -12.53 -12.04 10.05
CA VAL A 142 -11.39 -12.12 10.97
C VAL A 142 -11.81 -11.94 12.42
N GLU A 143 -12.85 -11.14 12.69
CA GLU A 143 -13.44 -11.00 14.02
C GLU A 143 -14.10 -12.29 14.49
N ALA A 144 -14.85 -12.99 13.62
CA ALA A 144 -15.46 -14.27 13.93
C ALA A 144 -14.46 -15.40 14.23
N LYS A 145 -13.18 -15.20 13.89
CA LYS A 145 -12.10 -16.18 14.11
C LYS A 145 -11.16 -15.81 15.26
N ARG A 146 -11.49 -14.80 16.08
CA ARG A 146 -10.66 -14.39 17.22
C ARG A 146 -10.28 -15.52 18.17
N ASP A 147 -11.21 -16.41 18.47
CA ASP A 147 -11.01 -17.47 19.46
C ASP A 147 -9.92 -18.48 19.08
N ILE A 148 -9.62 -18.61 17.77
CA ILE A 148 -8.57 -19.51 17.30
C ILE A 148 -7.25 -18.77 17.02
N PHE A 149 -7.26 -17.44 17.04
CA PHE A 149 -6.07 -16.65 16.79
C PHE A 149 -5.06 -16.76 17.93
N LYS A 150 -3.80 -17.02 17.61
CA LYS A 150 -2.69 -17.11 18.57
C LYS A 150 -1.70 -15.98 18.32
N PRO A 151 -1.72 -14.89 19.11
CA PRO A 151 -0.78 -13.79 18.95
C PRO A 151 0.65 -14.23 19.32
N ALA A 152 1.64 -13.75 18.56
CA ALA A 152 3.06 -14.04 18.76
C ALA A 152 3.86 -12.80 19.24
N ASN A 153 3.28 -11.61 19.18
CA ASN A 153 3.92 -10.38 19.66
C ASN A 153 2.87 -9.36 20.11
N LYS A 154 3.36 -8.25 20.70
CA LYS A 154 2.50 -7.18 21.24
C LYS A 154 1.53 -6.56 20.21
N LEU A 155 1.96 -6.42 18.95
CA LEU A 155 1.11 -5.87 17.89
C LEU A 155 -0.03 -6.84 17.55
N GLN A 156 0.25 -8.13 17.44
CA GLN A 156 -0.76 -9.15 17.26
C GLN A 156 -1.70 -9.27 18.46
N GLU A 157 -1.18 -9.12 19.70
CA GLU A 157 -1.99 -9.05 20.90
C GLU A 157 -2.94 -7.85 20.89
N ALA A 158 -2.45 -6.68 20.50
CA ALA A 158 -3.25 -5.45 20.40
C ALA A 158 -4.35 -5.57 19.33
N LEU A 159 -4.07 -6.20 18.19
CA LEU A 159 -5.09 -6.50 17.17
C LEU A 159 -6.09 -7.56 17.66
N GLY A 160 -5.63 -8.57 18.41
CA GLY A 160 -6.43 -9.67 18.95
C GLY A 160 -7.08 -10.56 17.89
N ARG A 161 -6.66 -10.48 16.63
CA ARG A 161 -7.18 -11.21 15.47
C ARG A 161 -6.19 -11.23 14.33
N VAL A 162 -6.49 -11.99 13.28
CA VAL A 162 -5.76 -11.96 12.01
C VAL A 162 -5.73 -10.55 11.46
N ALA A 163 -4.55 -10.06 11.10
CA ALA A 163 -4.35 -8.73 10.54
C ALA A 163 -4.87 -8.64 9.10
N VAL A 164 -5.38 -7.47 8.71
CA VAL A 164 -5.78 -7.16 7.34
C VAL A 164 -4.79 -6.15 6.76
N ILE A 165 -4.01 -6.57 5.75
CA ILE A 165 -3.01 -5.73 5.08
C ILE A 165 -3.49 -5.49 3.65
N SER A 166 -3.94 -4.28 3.32
CA SER A 166 -4.30 -3.94 1.96
C SER A 166 -3.08 -3.85 1.05
N ASP A 167 -3.05 -4.61 -0.04
CA ASP A 167 -2.26 -4.23 -1.20
C ASP A 167 -3.02 -3.17 -1.98
N GLY A 168 -2.80 -1.93 -1.57
CA GLY A 168 -3.38 -0.73 -2.15
C GLY A 168 -2.55 -0.12 -3.27
N ALA A 169 -1.70 -0.92 -3.96
CA ALA A 169 -0.81 -0.44 -5.03
C ALA A 169 -1.52 0.34 -6.13
N HIS A 170 -2.84 0.18 -6.28
CA HIS A 170 -3.69 0.89 -7.23
C HIS A 170 -4.63 1.91 -6.56
N ALA A 171 -4.70 1.97 -5.24
CA ALA A 171 -5.80 2.60 -4.52
C ALA A 171 -5.45 3.91 -3.80
N PHE A 172 -4.26 4.48 -4.01
CA PHE A 172 -3.90 5.76 -3.40
C PHE A 172 -4.87 6.86 -3.87
N GLY A 173 -5.74 7.33 -2.96
CA GLY A 173 -6.82 8.28 -3.26
C GLY A 173 -8.21 7.67 -3.51
N SER A 174 -8.34 6.34 -3.54
CA SER A 174 -9.67 5.70 -3.53
C SER A 174 -10.40 5.96 -2.22
N ILE A 175 -11.73 6.02 -2.29
CA ILE A 175 -12.61 6.29 -1.15
C ILE A 175 -13.71 5.22 -1.12
N LYS A 176 -13.97 4.65 0.05
CA LYS A 176 -15.14 3.78 0.31
C LYS A 176 -15.87 4.25 1.56
N LYS A 177 -17.17 4.46 1.45
CA LYS A 177 -18.05 4.99 2.55
C LYS A 177 -17.47 6.24 3.22
N GLY A 178 -16.89 7.14 2.41
CA GLY A 178 -16.31 8.39 2.89
C GLY A 178 -14.90 8.27 3.50
N VAL A 179 -14.35 7.05 3.59
CA VAL A 179 -13.00 6.80 4.14
C VAL A 179 -12.03 6.51 3.01
N LYS A 180 -10.86 7.17 3.02
CA LYS A 180 -9.81 6.91 2.01
C LYS A 180 -9.13 5.56 2.25
N ALA A 181 -8.79 4.87 1.16
CA ALA A 181 -7.87 3.74 1.20
C ALA A 181 -6.59 4.16 1.93
N GLY A 182 -6.07 3.29 2.79
CA GLY A 182 -4.99 3.63 3.72
C GLY A 182 -5.44 3.88 5.15
N ALA A 183 -6.73 4.23 5.34
CA ALA A 183 -7.36 4.36 6.65
C ALA A 183 -8.44 3.27 6.91
N ILE A 184 -8.60 2.30 6.01
CA ILE A 184 -9.62 1.25 6.10
C ILE A 184 -9.04 -0.04 6.70
N ALA A 185 -8.01 -0.62 6.10
CA ALA A 185 -7.32 -1.81 6.59
C ALA A 185 -6.44 -1.51 7.81
N ASP A 186 -5.93 -2.52 8.50
CA ASP A 186 -4.98 -2.33 9.61
C ASP A 186 -3.69 -1.68 9.09
N PHE A 187 -3.18 -2.20 7.98
CA PHE A 187 -2.06 -1.65 7.21
C PHE A 187 -2.45 -1.54 5.75
N THR A 188 -1.92 -0.53 5.06
CA THR A 188 -2.10 -0.38 3.60
C THR A 188 -0.77 -0.05 2.94
N SER A 189 -0.39 -0.86 1.97
CA SER A 189 0.78 -0.66 1.13
C SER A 189 0.40 0.05 -0.16
N PHE A 190 1.08 1.14 -0.50
CA PHE A 190 0.90 1.89 -1.73
C PHE A 190 2.12 1.81 -2.62
N SER A 191 1.89 1.81 -3.94
CA SER A 191 2.95 1.86 -4.96
C SER A 191 2.99 3.23 -5.62
N PHE A 192 4.20 3.76 -5.74
CA PHE A 192 4.51 4.98 -6.49
C PHE A 192 5.47 4.69 -7.66
N HIS A 193 5.44 3.45 -8.16
CA HIS A 193 6.16 3.08 -9.39
C HIS A 193 5.71 3.96 -10.57
N ALA A 194 6.57 4.10 -11.58
CA ALA A 194 6.38 5.00 -12.74
C ALA A 194 5.03 4.88 -13.46
N VAL A 195 4.40 3.70 -13.48
CA VAL A 195 3.10 3.46 -14.15
C VAL A 195 1.88 3.77 -13.27
N LYS A 196 2.08 4.08 -11.97
CA LYS A 196 0.98 4.34 -11.03
C LYS A 196 0.40 5.74 -11.20
N ASN A 197 -0.76 5.97 -10.62
CA ASN A 197 -1.48 7.25 -10.74
C ASN A 197 -0.71 8.41 -10.14
N LEU A 198 -0.03 8.19 -9.01
CA LEU A 198 0.99 9.04 -8.42
C LEU A 198 2.32 8.32 -8.54
N THR A 199 3.35 9.00 -9.00
CA THR A 199 4.67 8.38 -9.15
C THR A 199 5.77 9.13 -8.40
N THR A 200 6.76 8.36 -7.95
CA THR A 200 8.07 8.85 -7.48
C THR A 200 9.21 8.24 -8.31
N ALA A 201 8.94 7.80 -9.54
CA ALA A 201 9.73 6.91 -10.40
C ALA A 201 9.76 5.48 -9.84
N GLU A 202 10.44 5.25 -8.74
CA GLU A 202 10.34 4.09 -7.87
C GLU A 202 9.97 4.58 -6.48
N GLY A 203 9.09 3.83 -5.79
CA GLY A 203 8.68 4.15 -4.43
C GLY A 203 7.42 3.44 -3.99
N GLY A 204 7.15 3.56 -2.72
CA GLY A 204 5.94 3.12 -2.06
C GLY A 204 5.78 3.77 -0.70
N ALA A 205 4.68 3.48 -0.06
CA ALA A 205 4.44 3.88 1.32
C ALA A 205 3.63 2.82 2.06
N LEU A 206 3.83 2.74 3.36
CA LEU A 206 2.97 2.01 4.28
C LEU A 206 2.24 3.01 5.18
N SER A 207 0.93 2.92 5.23
CA SER A 207 0.07 3.59 6.21
C SER A 207 -0.61 2.57 7.11
N TRP A 208 -1.08 3.01 8.27
CA TRP A 208 -1.80 2.15 9.21
C TRP A 208 -2.82 2.94 10.01
N LYS A 209 -3.85 2.25 10.50
CA LYS A 209 -4.78 2.80 11.47
C LYS A 209 -4.14 2.86 12.86
N THR A 210 -4.56 3.80 13.66
CA THR A 210 -4.22 3.75 15.09
C THR A 210 -4.74 2.46 15.70
N ILE A 211 -3.83 1.68 16.28
CA ILE A 211 -4.12 0.40 16.94
C ILE A 211 -4.11 0.66 18.44
N GLU A 212 -5.23 0.37 19.12
CA GLU A 212 -5.36 0.58 20.54
C GLU A 212 -4.28 -0.20 21.31
N GLY A 213 -3.60 0.49 22.25
CA GLY A 213 -2.49 -0.09 23.00
C GLY A 213 -1.12 -0.06 22.32
N MET A 214 -1.02 0.48 21.10
CA MET A 214 0.25 0.67 20.39
C MET A 214 0.58 2.15 20.24
N ASP A 215 1.85 2.49 20.43
CA ASP A 215 2.37 3.84 20.19
C ASP A 215 2.75 3.97 18.70
N ASN A 216 2.11 4.94 18.02
CA ASN A 216 2.38 5.22 16.60
C ASN A 216 3.81 5.72 16.33
N ASP A 217 4.45 6.38 17.29
CA ASP A 217 5.84 6.82 17.16
C ASP A 217 6.81 5.65 17.29
N GLU A 218 6.54 4.69 18.19
CA GLU A 218 7.31 3.46 18.30
C GLU A 218 7.18 2.61 17.04
N LEU A 219 5.97 2.42 16.53
CA LEU A 219 5.73 1.67 15.30
C LEU A 219 6.42 2.33 14.08
N TYR A 220 6.31 3.65 13.97
CA TYR A 220 6.99 4.40 12.91
C TYR A 220 8.52 4.26 13.02
N HIS A 221 9.08 4.33 14.23
CA HIS A 221 10.51 4.14 14.46
C HIS A 221 10.97 2.73 14.06
N GLU A 222 10.21 1.70 14.41
CA GLU A 222 10.50 0.31 14.02
C GLU A 222 10.53 0.14 12.49
N LEU A 223 9.56 0.72 11.78
CA LEU A 223 9.53 0.72 10.31
C LEU A 223 10.72 1.47 9.69
N GLN A 224 11.21 2.53 10.34
CA GLN A 224 12.44 3.22 9.93
C GLN A 224 13.69 2.36 10.14
N LEU A 225 13.81 1.71 11.29
CA LEU A 225 14.88 0.75 11.56
C LEU A 225 14.92 -0.36 10.51
N TYR A 226 13.75 -0.95 10.23
CA TYR A 226 13.60 -1.99 9.21
C TYR A 226 14.10 -1.53 7.83
N SER A 227 13.77 -0.32 7.43
CA SER A 227 14.13 0.21 6.11
C SER A 227 15.58 0.67 5.98
N LEU A 228 16.31 0.81 7.09
CA LEU A 228 17.65 1.41 7.12
C LEU A 228 18.65 0.56 7.92
N HIS A 229 18.81 -0.71 7.56
CA HIS A 229 19.79 -1.66 8.15
C HIS A 229 19.62 -1.88 9.67
N GLY A 230 18.51 -1.54 10.29
CA GLY A 230 18.34 -1.56 11.75
C GLY A 230 19.18 -0.51 12.49
N GLN A 231 19.59 0.56 11.80
CA GLN A 231 20.40 1.63 12.42
C GLN A 231 19.56 2.53 13.32
N SER A 232 19.98 2.71 14.57
CA SER A 232 19.29 3.53 15.58
C SER A 232 19.22 5.02 15.24
N LYS A 233 19.98 5.51 14.27
CA LYS A 233 19.98 6.91 13.80
C LYS A 233 19.92 6.98 12.29
N ASP A 234 19.04 7.82 11.80
CA ASP A 234 18.97 8.19 10.37
C ASP A 234 20.05 9.22 9.99
N ALA A 235 20.12 9.56 8.70
CA ALA A 235 21.10 10.52 8.19
C ALA A 235 20.93 11.94 8.77
N LEU A 236 19.69 12.36 9.08
CA LEU A 236 19.41 13.67 9.69
C LEU A 236 19.94 13.74 11.11
N SER A 237 19.75 12.69 11.89
CA SER A 237 20.22 12.60 13.28
C SER A 237 21.74 12.56 13.38
N LYS A 238 22.43 12.00 12.37
CA LYS A 238 23.91 11.90 12.32
C LYS A 238 24.60 13.23 12.01
N ASN A 239 23.91 14.21 11.45
CA ASN A 239 24.51 15.51 11.07
C ASN A 239 24.74 16.48 12.24
N LYS A 240 24.32 16.14 13.44
CA LYS A 240 24.66 16.93 14.63
C LYS A 240 26.10 16.66 15.04
N ALA A 241 26.83 17.70 15.42
CA ALA A 241 28.20 17.56 15.90
C ALA A 241 28.30 16.49 17.01
N GLY A 242 29.17 15.49 16.83
CA GLY A 242 29.33 14.37 17.76
C GLY A 242 28.28 13.24 17.65
N ALA A 243 27.34 13.29 16.70
CA ALA A 243 26.24 12.33 16.58
C ALA A 243 26.50 11.19 15.56
N TRP A 244 27.76 10.97 15.15
CA TRP A 244 28.14 9.96 14.16
C TRP A 244 28.02 8.50 14.66
N GLU A 245 28.04 8.29 15.98
CA GLU A 245 27.88 6.96 16.58
C GLU A 245 26.41 6.50 16.47
N TYR A 246 26.20 5.28 16.05
CA TYR A 246 24.90 4.62 15.99
C TYR A 246 25.07 3.13 16.25
N ASP A 247 24.02 2.50 16.74
CA ASP A 247 23.94 1.06 16.93
C ASP A 247 23.18 0.41 15.79
N VAL A 248 23.48 -0.86 15.50
CA VAL A 248 22.67 -1.73 14.67
C VAL A 248 21.87 -2.63 15.60
N VAL A 249 20.57 -2.36 15.71
CA VAL A 249 19.68 -3.05 16.65
C VAL A 249 19.45 -4.49 16.21
N TYR A 250 19.27 -4.70 14.90
CA TYR A 250 19.16 -6.01 14.26
C TYR A 250 19.52 -5.90 12.76
N PRO A 251 19.87 -7.03 12.09
CA PRO A 251 20.10 -7.01 10.65
C PRO A 251 18.78 -6.77 9.91
N ALA A 252 18.68 -5.63 9.24
CA ALA A 252 17.47 -5.23 8.50
C ALA A 252 17.81 -4.89 7.04
N TYR A 253 16.80 -4.48 6.28
CA TYR A 253 16.94 -4.19 4.86
C TYR A 253 17.41 -2.76 4.59
N LYS A 254 17.76 -2.48 3.33
CA LYS A 254 18.01 -1.14 2.81
C LYS A 254 16.97 -0.82 1.75
N CYS A 255 15.82 -0.32 2.18
CA CYS A 255 14.66 -0.06 1.32
C CYS A 255 13.96 1.29 1.62
N ASN A 256 14.72 2.24 2.17
CA ASN A 256 14.27 3.61 2.40
C ASN A 256 14.08 4.38 1.09
N MET A 257 13.20 5.38 1.09
CA MET A 257 13.04 6.32 -0.02
C MET A 257 14.16 7.39 0.00
N THR A 258 14.49 7.94 -1.16
CA THR A 258 15.43 9.08 -1.30
C THR A 258 14.68 10.41 -1.37
N ASN A 259 15.37 11.53 -1.05
CA ASN A 259 14.81 12.87 -1.22
C ASN A 259 14.46 13.18 -2.68
N ILE A 260 15.21 12.63 -3.65
CA ILE A 260 14.90 12.80 -5.07
C ILE A 260 13.53 12.21 -5.41
N ASN A 261 13.26 10.97 -4.97
CA ASN A 261 11.97 10.31 -5.18
C ASN A 261 10.85 11.05 -4.43
N ALA A 262 11.08 11.44 -3.18
CA ALA A 262 10.11 12.18 -2.38
C ALA A 262 9.76 13.53 -2.99
N ALA A 263 10.72 14.24 -3.58
CA ALA A 263 10.50 15.52 -4.27
C ALA A 263 9.52 15.36 -5.44
N ILE A 264 9.67 14.30 -6.24
CA ILE A 264 8.72 13.98 -7.31
C ILE A 264 7.32 13.74 -6.70
N GLY A 265 7.25 12.90 -5.65
CA GLY A 265 5.99 12.55 -4.99
C GLY A 265 5.24 13.75 -4.41
N ILE A 266 5.96 14.70 -3.80
CA ILE A 266 5.37 15.92 -3.24
C ILE A 266 4.75 16.78 -4.37
N ALA A 267 5.47 16.98 -5.46
CA ALA A 267 4.97 17.74 -6.60
C ALA A 267 3.78 17.05 -7.28
N GLN A 268 3.83 15.72 -7.41
CA GLN A 268 2.70 14.91 -7.90
C GLN A 268 1.46 15.08 -7.00
N LEU A 269 1.65 15.03 -5.67
CA LEU A 269 0.55 15.13 -4.71
C LEU A 269 -0.17 16.49 -4.76
N GLU A 270 0.56 17.59 -5.06
CA GLU A 270 -0.01 18.95 -5.20
C GLU A 270 -1.04 19.06 -6.32
N ARG A 271 -0.95 18.22 -7.34
CA ARG A 271 -1.89 18.19 -8.49
C ARG A 271 -2.67 16.90 -8.62
N TYR A 272 -2.58 16.00 -7.62
CA TYR A 272 -3.07 14.63 -7.70
C TYR A 272 -4.58 14.53 -7.90
N ASP A 273 -5.38 15.34 -7.21
CA ASP A 273 -6.84 15.33 -7.36
C ASP A 273 -7.28 15.68 -8.80
N GLY A 274 -6.54 16.58 -9.48
CA GLY A 274 -6.75 16.87 -10.91
C GLY A 274 -6.44 15.67 -11.81
N LEU A 275 -5.39 14.91 -11.51
CA LEU A 275 -5.06 13.69 -12.23
C LEU A 275 -6.13 12.62 -12.05
N LEU A 276 -6.64 12.44 -10.83
CA LEU A 276 -7.74 11.52 -10.53
C LEU A 276 -9.04 11.93 -11.24
N ALA A 277 -9.39 13.22 -11.23
CA ALA A 277 -10.56 13.73 -11.94
C ALA A 277 -10.48 13.45 -13.46
N ARG A 278 -9.31 13.60 -14.06
CA ARG A 278 -9.09 13.27 -15.48
C ARG A 278 -9.29 11.77 -15.76
N ARG A 279 -8.77 10.90 -14.88
CA ARG A 279 -8.96 9.44 -15.00
C ARG A 279 -10.42 9.05 -14.85
N ARG A 280 -11.13 9.67 -13.91
CA ARG A 280 -12.56 9.47 -13.72
C ARG A 280 -13.33 9.76 -15.01
N THR A 281 -13.12 10.92 -15.62
CA THR A 281 -13.76 11.27 -16.91
C THR A 281 -13.49 10.23 -18.00
N LEU A 282 -12.28 9.67 -18.07
CA LEU A 282 -11.95 8.63 -19.06
C LEU A 282 -12.69 7.32 -18.76
N ASN A 283 -12.74 6.90 -17.50
CA ASN A 283 -13.42 5.67 -17.10
C ASN A 283 -14.94 5.75 -17.33
N GLU A 284 -15.55 6.89 -16.99
CA GLU A 284 -16.98 7.12 -17.27
C GLU A 284 -17.30 7.02 -18.77
N ARG A 285 -16.43 7.58 -19.62
CA ARG A 285 -16.57 7.45 -21.08
C ARG A 285 -16.40 6.01 -21.57
N TYR A 286 -15.49 5.23 -21.00
CA TYR A 286 -15.36 3.81 -21.30
C TYR A 286 -16.60 3.03 -20.86
N GLN A 287 -17.10 3.32 -19.67
CA GLN A 287 -18.31 2.69 -19.14
C GLN A 287 -19.50 2.90 -20.09
N GLU A 288 -19.82 4.14 -20.43
CA GLU A 288 -20.91 4.48 -21.36
C GLU A 288 -20.76 3.75 -22.69
N ALA A 289 -19.58 3.77 -23.30
CA ALA A 289 -19.34 3.15 -24.61
C ALA A 289 -19.46 1.62 -24.57
N LEU A 290 -18.99 0.97 -23.52
CA LEU A 290 -19.00 -0.49 -23.43
C LEU A 290 -20.37 -1.05 -23.01
N GLU A 291 -21.10 -0.34 -22.15
CA GLU A 291 -22.48 -0.69 -21.78
C GLU A 291 -23.42 -0.67 -22.99
N ILE A 292 -23.28 0.32 -23.91
CA ILE A 292 -24.03 0.37 -25.18
C ILE A 292 -23.76 -0.88 -26.04
N LEU A 293 -22.54 -1.43 -25.95
CA LEU A 293 -22.15 -2.66 -26.68
C LEU A 293 -22.57 -3.94 -25.93
N GLY A 294 -23.23 -3.84 -24.78
CA GLY A 294 -23.62 -4.97 -23.95
C GLY A 294 -22.46 -5.67 -23.26
N ILE A 295 -21.30 -5.01 -23.18
CA ILE A 295 -20.13 -5.56 -22.50
C ILE A 295 -20.26 -5.31 -20.99
N LYS A 296 -20.08 -6.37 -20.20
CA LYS A 296 -20.15 -6.29 -18.74
C LYS A 296 -18.91 -5.56 -18.22
N VAL A 297 -19.12 -4.46 -17.53
CA VAL A 297 -18.05 -3.63 -16.97
C VAL A 297 -18.09 -3.64 -15.43
N MET A 298 -16.99 -3.31 -14.80
CA MET A 298 -16.93 -3.09 -13.37
C MET A 298 -17.14 -1.60 -13.06
N HIS A 299 -18.02 -1.31 -12.11
CA HIS A 299 -18.34 0.06 -11.75
C HIS A 299 -17.32 0.64 -10.78
N HIS A 300 -16.51 1.56 -11.28
CA HIS A 300 -15.48 2.25 -10.50
C HIS A 300 -16.05 3.33 -9.57
N TYR A 301 -17.25 3.80 -9.86
CA TYR A 301 -17.89 4.91 -9.13
C TYR A 301 -19.32 4.50 -8.79
N THR A 302 -19.60 4.42 -7.48
CA THR A 302 -20.92 4.11 -6.91
C THR A 302 -21.25 5.14 -5.82
N GLU A 303 -22.41 5.04 -5.18
CA GLU A 303 -22.73 5.88 -4.03
C GLU A 303 -21.76 5.69 -2.87
N GLU A 304 -21.21 4.46 -2.71
CA GLU A 304 -20.30 4.11 -1.61
C GLU A 304 -18.82 4.16 -1.98
N MET A 305 -18.47 4.14 -3.29
CA MET A 305 -17.08 3.99 -3.71
C MET A 305 -16.70 4.99 -4.81
N THR A 306 -15.55 5.62 -4.62
CA THR A 306 -14.82 6.37 -5.65
C THR A 306 -13.46 5.72 -5.84
N SER A 307 -13.28 5.03 -6.97
CA SER A 307 -12.03 4.41 -7.37
C SER A 307 -11.03 5.45 -7.91
N THR A 308 -9.76 5.18 -7.79
CA THR A 308 -8.71 5.95 -8.50
C THR A 308 -8.73 5.76 -10.01
N GLY A 309 -9.46 4.74 -10.50
CA GLY A 309 -9.50 4.43 -11.93
C GLY A 309 -8.14 4.10 -12.53
N HIS A 310 -7.29 3.39 -11.78
CA HIS A 310 -5.93 3.05 -12.24
C HIS A 310 -5.96 2.12 -13.45
N LEU A 311 -6.81 1.07 -13.40
CA LEU A 311 -7.10 0.18 -14.52
C LEU A 311 -8.59 0.22 -14.79
N TYR A 312 -8.98 0.10 -16.06
CA TYR A 312 -10.37 -0.14 -16.43
C TYR A 312 -10.54 -1.61 -16.78
N LEU A 313 -11.23 -2.34 -15.90
CA LEU A 313 -11.39 -3.78 -16.01
C LEU A 313 -12.70 -4.11 -16.73
N VAL A 314 -12.61 -4.96 -17.75
CA VAL A 314 -13.76 -5.46 -18.50
C VAL A 314 -13.76 -6.98 -18.50
N ARG A 315 -14.94 -7.57 -18.48
CA ARG A 315 -15.12 -9.01 -18.62
C ARG A 315 -15.83 -9.29 -19.94
N ILE A 316 -15.13 -9.92 -20.86
CA ILE A 316 -15.67 -10.34 -22.14
C ILE A 316 -16.07 -11.82 -22.01
N GLN A 317 -17.37 -12.09 -22.00
CA GLN A 317 -17.91 -13.44 -22.04
C GLN A 317 -18.02 -13.88 -23.49
N GLU A 318 -17.46 -15.07 -23.80
CA GLU A 318 -17.56 -15.74 -25.11
C GLU A 318 -16.92 -15.00 -26.31
N LEU A 319 -15.59 -15.07 -26.39
CA LEU A 319 -14.88 -14.97 -27.66
C LEU A 319 -14.08 -16.27 -27.97
N LEU A 320 -14.57 -17.42 -27.51
CA LEU A 320 -14.02 -18.74 -27.87
C LEU A 320 -15.11 -19.62 -28.43
#